data_a061fcecaf6aaa66788429f72e62c296
#
_entry.id   a061fcecaf6aaa66788429f72e62c296
#
_cell.length_a   1.000
_cell.length_b   1.000
_cell.length_c   1.000
_cell.angle_alpha   90.00
_cell.angle_beta   90.00
_cell.angle_gamma   90.00
#
_symmetry.space_group_name_H-M   'P 1'
#
loop_
_entity.id
_entity.type
_entity.pdbx_description
1 polymer ?
#
loop_
_entity_poly.entity_id
_entity_poly.type
_entity_poly.pdbx_seq_one_letter_code
_entity_poly.pdbx_strand_id
1 'polypeptide(L)'
;MAVIIDKNTKIIIQGFTGKMGTFHADEMIKYGSNVVGGVTPGKGGTKHLNLPVFNTVKEAVDSTNATASILFVPPAFAADSAMEAADAGIRTCVAIVDGIPSHDMIKIKRYMRRYSKSEKMSLVGPNCAGIISPGKSMLGIMPGHIYKEGRVGIISRSGTLGYEAAQQLKDLNIGISTSVGIGGDPINGSSFKDIIGKFEEDDETDAILMIGEIGGPQEVAAGEFAKQNMKKPVIAYIAGLTAPKGRVMGHAGAIVSAYGESAVEKVEILKEFGVTISKNCLLYTSPSPRDRG
;
A
#
# COMPACT_ATOMS: atom_id res chain seq x y z
N MET A 1 16.98 7.70 -2.30
CA MET A 1 16.24 6.66 -3.08
C MET A 1 14.83 6.61 -2.52
N ALA A 2 13.81 6.50 -3.36
CA ALA A 2 12.44 6.35 -2.86
C ALA A 2 12.30 5.04 -2.06
N VAL A 3 11.47 5.08 -1.04
CA VAL A 3 11.38 4.08 0.04
C VAL A 3 11.13 2.64 -0.43
N ILE A 4 10.36 2.46 -1.52
CA ILE A 4 9.92 1.12 -1.93
C ILE A 4 10.03 0.95 -3.45
N ILE A 5 9.68 1.99 -4.23
CA ILE A 5 9.75 2.01 -5.69
C ILE A 5 10.31 3.34 -6.19
N ASP A 6 11.05 3.32 -7.28
CA ASP A 6 11.63 4.50 -7.94
C ASP A 6 11.57 4.37 -9.47
N LYS A 7 12.19 5.32 -10.18
CA LYS A 7 12.24 5.32 -11.67
C LYS A 7 12.95 4.08 -12.25
N ASN A 8 13.84 3.46 -11.48
CA ASN A 8 14.61 2.30 -11.92
C ASN A 8 13.91 0.98 -11.58
N THR A 9 12.84 1.01 -10.80
CA THR A 9 12.08 -0.16 -10.39
C THR A 9 11.42 -0.80 -11.61
N LYS A 10 11.93 -1.96 -12.02
CA LYS A 10 11.38 -2.74 -13.13
C LYS A 10 10.20 -3.57 -12.66
N ILE A 11 9.05 -3.36 -13.28
CA ILE A 11 7.76 -3.90 -12.86
C ILE A 11 7.30 -4.98 -13.84
N ILE A 12 6.86 -6.12 -13.33
CA ILE A 12 6.09 -7.12 -14.07
C ILE A 12 4.67 -7.23 -13.51
N ILE A 13 3.73 -7.63 -14.37
CA ILE A 13 2.32 -7.73 -14.02
C ILE A 13 1.87 -9.17 -14.12
N GLN A 14 1.41 -9.75 -13.04
CA GLN A 14 0.79 -11.07 -13.03
C GLN A 14 -0.71 -10.95 -13.35
N GLY A 15 -1.21 -11.80 -14.26
CA GLY A 15 -2.52 -11.61 -14.87
C GLY A 15 -2.54 -10.55 -15.97
N PHE A 16 -1.41 -10.33 -16.63
CA PHE A 16 -1.13 -9.23 -17.55
C PHE A 16 -2.13 -9.11 -18.70
N THR A 17 -2.55 -10.22 -19.30
CA THR A 17 -3.47 -10.21 -20.45
C THR A 17 -4.95 -10.24 -20.04
N GLY A 18 -5.25 -10.23 -18.74
CA GLY A 18 -6.60 -10.09 -18.22
C GLY A 18 -7.11 -8.65 -18.34
N LYS A 19 -8.43 -8.43 -18.28
CA LYS A 19 -9.03 -7.10 -18.44
C LYS A 19 -8.45 -6.07 -17.48
N MET A 20 -8.37 -6.39 -16.18
CA MET A 20 -7.84 -5.48 -15.16
C MET A 20 -6.32 -5.31 -15.28
N GLY A 21 -5.59 -6.43 -15.52
CA GLY A 21 -4.14 -6.37 -15.77
C GLY A 21 -3.78 -5.48 -16.95
N THR A 22 -4.51 -5.59 -18.08
CA THR A 22 -4.33 -4.74 -19.26
C THR A 22 -4.57 -3.28 -18.96
N PHE A 23 -5.72 -2.96 -18.35
CA PHE A 23 -6.13 -1.58 -18.06
C PHE A 23 -5.12 -0.87 -17.13
N HIS A 24 -4.80 -1.49 -16.01
CA HIS A 24 -3.89 -0.87 -15.05
C HIS A 24 -2.42 -0.88 -15.49
N ALA A 25 -2.02 -1.86 -16.30
CA ALA A 25 -0.72 -1.84 -16.96
C ALA A 25 -0.55 -0.60 -17.85
N ASP A 26 -1.55 -0.32 -18.68
CA ASP A 26 -1.56 0.84 -19.57
C ASP A 26 -1.50 2.15 -18.79
N GLU A 27 -2.27 2.26 -17.70
CA GLU A 27 -2.24 3.42 -16.80
C GLU A 27 -0.87 3.59 -16.09
N MET A 28 -0.25 2.51 -15.63
CA MET A 28 1.10 2.56 -15.06
C MET A 28 2.15 2.98 -16.10
N ILE A 29 2.06 2.49 -17.33
CA ILE A 29 2.93 2.88 -18.45
C ILE A 29 2.75 4.37 -18.79
N LYS A 30 1.52 4.84 -18.90
CA LYS A 30 1.20 6.27 -19.14
C LYS A 30 1.71 7.17 -18.01
N TYR A 31 1.70 6.69 -16.78
CA TYR A 31 2.27 7.40 -15.64
C TYR A 31 3.80 7.52 -15.70
N GLY A 32 4.45 6.71 -16.51
CA GLY A 32 5.92 6.67 -16.63
C GLY A 32 6.59 5.60 -15.78
N SER A 33 5.83 4.64 -15.26
CA SER A 33 6.39 3.49 -14.53
C SER A 33 7.12 2.56 -15.49
N ASN A 34 8.24 1.98 -15.06
CA ASN A 34 9.06 1.09 -15.86
C ASN A 34 8.48 -0.34 -15.90
N VAL A 35 7.36 -0.52 -16.61
CA VAL A 35 6.75 -1.83 -16.83
C VAL A 35 7.54 -2.54 -17.93
N VAL A 36 8.12 -3.70 -17.62
CA VAL A 36 9.03 -4.44 -18.51
C VAL A 36 8.42 -5.70 -19.12
N GLY A 37 7.22 -6.09 -18.69
CA GLY A 37 6.51 -7.26 -19.19
C GLY A 37 5.46 -7.75 -18.23
N GLY A 38 4.93 -8.94 -18.47
CA GLY A 38 3.98 -9.54 -17.55
C GLY A 38 3.89 -11.05 -17.70
N VAL A 39 3.18 -11.66 -16.76
CA VAL A 39 3.01 -13.11 -16.65
C VAL A 39 1.54 -13.48 -16.88
N THR A 40 1.33 -14.39 -17.82
CA THR A 40 0.05 -15.07 -18.02
C THR A 40 0.36 -16.49 -18.47
N PRO A 41 0.14 -17.50 -17.62
CA PRO A 41 0.39 -18.90 -17.95
C PRO A 41 -0.32 -19.32 -19.27
N GLY A 42 0.40 -20.03 -20.14
CA GLY A 42 -0.07 -20.46 -21.44
C GLY A 42 -0.02 -19.40 -22.56
N LYS A 43 0.44 -18.16 -22.25
CA LYS A 43 0.62 -17.09 -23.25
C LYS A 43 2.08 -16.62 -23.40
N GLY A 44 3.02 -17.32 -22.78
CA GLY A 44 4.45 -17.03 -22.92
C GLY A 44 4.91 -17.00 -24.38
N GLY A 45 5.86 -16.11 -24.67
CA GLY A 45 6.37 -15.89 -26.04
C GLY A 45 5.52 -14.94 -26.89
N THR A 46 4.35 -14.49 -26.40
CA THR A 46 3.54 -13.47 -27.09
C THR A 46 3.89 -12.06 -26.64
N LYS A 47 3.31 -11.05 -27.26
CA LYS A 47 3.38 -9.65 -26.83
C LYS A 47 2.01 -9.12 -26.44
N HIS A 48 1.98 -8.28 -25.40
CA HIS A 48 0.79 -7.55 -24.94
C HIS A 48 1.21 -6.13 -24.54
N LEU A 49 0.48 -5.10 -24.96
CA LEU A 49 0.87 -3.69 -24.83
C LEU A 49 2.32 -3.42 -25.31
N ASN A 50 2.74 -4.08 -26.39
CA ASN A 50 4.10 -4.08 -26.94
C ASN A 50 5.19 -4.63 -25.99
N LEU A 51 4.82 -5.23 -24.87
CA LEU A 51 5.72 -5.83 -23.89
C LEU A 51 5.66 -7.37 -23.94
N PRO A 52 6.75 -8.07 -23.56
CA PRO A 52 6.78 -9.52 -23.56
C PRO A 52 5.83 -10.12 -22.51
N VAL A 53 5.23 -11.25 -22.85
CA VAL A 53 4.45 -12.08 -21.94
C VAL A 53 5.23 -13.36 -21.65
N PHE A 54 5.26 -13.75 -20.37
CA PHE A 54 5.95 -14.93 -19.86
C PHE A 54 4.95 -15.91 -19.26
N ASN A 55 5.34 -17.19 -19.15
CA ASN A 55 4.51 -18.19 -18.47
C ASN A 55 4.69 -18.17 -16.94
N THR A 56 5.88 -17.80 -16.49
CA THR A 56 6.24 -17.80 -15.06
C THR A 56 6.91 -16.49 -14.65
N VAL A 57 6.87 -16.19 -13.35
CA VAL A 57 7.57 -15.02 -12.78
C VAL A 57 9.08 -15.20 -12.91
N LYS A 58 9.57 -16.43 -12.75
CA LYS A 58 11.00 -16.73 -12.92
C LYS A 58 11.51 -16.39 -14.34
N GLU A 59 10.81 -16.84 -15.39
CA GLU A 59 11.14 -16.47 -16.78
C GLU A 59 11.15 -14.95 -16.99
N ALA A 60 10.17 -14.26 -16.41
CA ALA A 60 10.08 -12.80 -16.51
C ALA A 60 11.27 -12.11 -15.82
N VAL A 61 11.62 -12.53 -14.62
CA VAL A 61 12.76 -11.97 -13.86
C VAL A 61 14.08 -12.25 -14.57
N ASP A 62 14.32 -13.49 -15.02
CA ASP A 62 15.54 -13.87 -15.73
C ASP A 62 15.75 -13.07 -17.03
N SER A 63 14.64 -12.75 -17.73
CA SER A 63 14.69 -12.01 -18.99
C SER A 63 14.78 -10.49 -18.83
N THR A 64 14.19 -9.93 -17.77
CA THR A 64 14.01 -8.47 -17.62
C THR A 64 14.76 -7.85 -16.45
N ASN A 65 15.24 -8.67 -15.51
CA ASN A 65 15.72 -8.26 -14.21
C ASN A 65 14.66 -7.44 -13.43
N ALA A 66 13.39 -7.86 -13.49
CA ALA A 66 12.31 -7.23 -12.74
C ALA A 66 12.52 -7.38 -11.23
N THR A 67 12.23 -6.32 -10.49
CA THR A 67 12.38 -6.27 -9.02
C THR A 67 11.06 -6.07 -8.31
N ALA A 68 10.01 -5.70 -9.03
CA ALA A 68 8.67 -5.50 -8.50
C ALA A 68 7.62 -6.25 -9.32
N SER A 69 6.56 -6.69 -8.64
CA SER A 69 5.41 -7.36 -9.25
C SER A 69 4.09 -6.84 -8.69
N ILE A 70 3.04 -6.87 -9.50
CA ILE A 70 1.68 -6.57 -9.08
C ILE A 70 0.72 -7.67 -9.53
N LEU A 71 -0.23 -8.03 -8.65
CA LEU A 71 -1.14 -9.15 -8.86
C LEU A 71 -2.52 -8.65 -9.31
N PHE A 72 -2.91 -9.01 -10.53
CA PHE A 72 -4.26 -8.89 -11.09
C PHE A 72 -4.82 -10.26 -11.43
N VAL A 73 -4.65 -11.22 -10.51
CA VAL A 73 -5.12 -12.60 -10.64
C VAL A 73 -6.38 -12.81 -9.79
N PRO A 74 -7.23 -13.80 -10.11
CA PRO A 74 -8.34 -14.14 -9.22
C PRO A 74 -7.87 -14.51 -7.80
N PRO A 75 -8.69 -14.23 -6.74
CA PRO A 75 -8.29 -14.45 -5.35
C PRO A 75 -7.74 -15.85 -5.04
N ALA A 76 -8.31 -16.88 -5.66
CA ALA A 76 -7.88 -18.28 -5.50
C ALA A 76 -6.44 -18.56 -5.93
N PHE A 77 -5.86 -17.72 -6.81
CA PHE A 77 -4.48 -17.87 -7.30
C PHE A 77 -3.50 -16.88 -6.68
N ALA A 78 -4.00 -15.94 -5.88
CA ALA A 78 -3.19 -14.84 -5.36
C ALA A 78 -2.07 -15.32 -4.43
N ALA A 79 -2.35 -16.35 -3.60
CA ALA A 79 -1.35 -16.89 -2.68
C ALA A 79 -0.18 -17.54 -3.44
N ASP A 80 -0.47 -18.37 -4.42
CA ASP A 80 0.55 -19.04 -5.22
C ASP A 80 1.34 -18.03 -6.07
N SER A 81 0.65 -17.03 -6.65
CA SER A 81 1.29 -15.93 -7.38
C SER A 81 2.25 -15.10 -6.52
N ALA A 82 1.88 -14.81 -5.27
CA ALA A 82 2.75 -14.09 -4.34
C ALA A 82 3.96 -14.92 -3.91
N MET A 83 3.78 -16.22 -3.67
CA MET A 83 4.88 -17.12 -3.31
C MET A 83 5.83 -17.35 -4.49
N GLU A 84 5.31 -17.49 -5.71
CA GLU A 84 6.11 -17.58 -6.95
C GLU A 84 6.95 -16.31 -7.14
N ALA A 85 6.37 -15.12 -6.90
CA ALA A 85 7.12 -13.86 -6.97
C ALA A 85 8.27 -13.82 -5.96
N ALA A 86 8.05 -14.31 -4.74
CA ALA A 86 9.09 -14.39 -3.73
C ALA A 86 10.24 -15.36 -4.13
N ASP A 87 9.89 -16.55 -4.65
CA ASP A 87 10.88 -17.53 -5.11
C ASP A 87 11.70 -17.02 -6.30
N ALA A 88 11.10 -16.22 -7.15
CA ALA A 88 11.77 -15.59 -8.30
C ALA A 88 12.68 -14.41 -7.92
N GLY A 89 12.71 -14.00 -6.65
CA GLY A 89 13.56 -12.92 -6.17
C GLY A 89 12.96 -11.51 -6.29
N ILE A 90 11.66 -11.38 -6.53
CA ILE A 90 10.95 -10.09 -6.48
C ILE A 90 11.12 -9.46 -5.08
N ARG A 91 11.46 -8.18 -5.05
CA ARG A 91 11.68 -7.42 -3.80
C ARG A 91 10.41 -6.75 -3.27
N THR A 92 9.53 -6.33 -4.16
CA THR A 92 8.26 -5.68 -3.82
C THR A 92 7.13 -6.32 -4.62
N CYS A 93 6.12 -6.82 -3.92
CA CYS A 93 4.90 -7.35 -4.55
C CYS A 93 3.68 -6.60 -4.02
N VAL A 94 2.79 -6.18 -4.92
CA VAL A 94 1.52 -5.54 -4.57
C VAL A 94 0.37 -6.48 -4.91
N ALA A 95 -0.46 -6.80 -3.93
CA ALA A 95 -1.68 -7.57 -4.11
C ALA A 95 -2.90 -6.64 -4.07
N ILE A 96 -3.35 -6.20 -5.26
CA ILE A 96 -4.58 -5.39 -5.38
C ILE A 96 -5.82 -6.21 -5.05
N VAL A 97 -5.74 -7.50 -5.24
CA VAL A 97 -6.83 -8.47 -5.18
C VAL A 97 -7.60 -8.36 -3.87
N ASP A 98 -8.92 -8.22 -3.99
CA ASP A 98 -9.87 -8.34 -2.88
C ASP A 98 -10.35 -9.79 -2.75
N GLY A 99 -10.74 -10.19 -1.53
CA GLY A 99 -11.30 -11.52 -1.25
C GLY A 99 -10.27 -12.64 -1.15
N ILE A 100 -8.99 -12.34 -0.89
CA ILE A 100 -8.01 -13.38 -0.55
C ILE A 100 -8.34 -13.93 0.84
N PRO A 101 -8.56 -15.25 1.00
CA PRO A 101 -8.86 -15.82 2.30
C PRO A 101 -7.78 -15.53 3.34
N SER A 102 -8.16 -15.21 4.57
CA SER A 102 -7.21 -14.95 5.67
C SER A 102 -6.24 -16.10 5.88
N HIS A 103 -6.69 -17.35 5.67
CA HIS A 103 -5.85 -18.54 5.76
C HIS A 103 -4.73 -18.52 4.70
N ASP A 104 -5.01 -18.05 3.49
CA ASP A 104 -4.02 -17.93 2.42
C ASP A 104 -3.00 -16.84 2.74
N MET A 105 -3.43 -15.73 3.33
CA MET A 105 -2.52 -14.70 3.81
C MET A 105 -1.60 -15.21 4.93
N ILE A 106 -2.10 -16.05 5.84
CA ILE A 106 -1.29 -16.74 6.85
C ILE A 106 -0.27 -17.67 6.16
N LYS A 107 -0.70 -18.44 5.15
CA LYS A 107 0.18 -19.31 4.34
C LYS A 107 1.32 -18.51 3.71
N ILE A 108 1.02 -17.39 3.05
CA ILE A 108 2.02 -16.49 2.46
C ILE A 108 2.99 -15.98 3.54
N LYS A 109 2.49 -15.45 4.65
CA LYS A 109 3.34 -14.92 5.73
C LYS A 109 4.26 -15.98 6.33
N ARG A 110 3.79 -17.21 6.47
CA ARG A 110 4.62 -18.36 6.91
C ARG A 110 5.68 -18.70 5.87
N TYR A 111 5.28 -18.73 4.60
CA TYR A 111 6.19 -19.01 3.48
C TYR A 111 7.32 -18.00 3.42
N MET A 112 7.03 -16.71 3.61
CA MET A 112 7.99 -15.61 3.60
C MET A 112 9.01 -15.66 4.74
N ARG A 113 8.80 -16.48 5.79
CA ARG A 113 9.77 -16.65 6.90
C ARG A 113 11.03 -17.41 6.52
N ARG A 114 11.04 -18.12 5.39
CA ARG A 114 12.20 -18.86 4.89
C ARG A 114 13.32 -17.95 4.37
N TYR A 115 12.97 -16.71 4.00
CA TYR A 115 13.93 -15.77 3.45
C TYR A 115 14.62 -14.96 4.54
N SER A 116 15.91 -14.66 4.33
CA SER A 116 16.65 -13.73 5.19
C SER A 116 16.01 -12.32 5.14
N LYS A 117 16.33 -11.48 6.11
CA LYS A 117 15.80 -10.11 6.14
C LYS A 117 16.12 -9.31 4.86
N SER A 118 17.30 -9.55 4.27
CA SER A 118 17.74 -8.88 3.04
C SER A 118 17.08 -9.41 1.76
N GLU A 119 16.56 -10.65 1.77
CA GLU A 119 15.95 -11.30 0.61
C GLU A 119 14.43 -11.29 0.66
N LYS A 120 13.89 -11.08 1.85
CA LYS A 120 12.44 -11.13 2.08
C LYS A 120 11.72 -10.07 1.26
N MET A 121 10.79 -10.52 0.42
CA MET A 121 9.91 -9.66 -0.36
C MET A 121 8.99 -8.83 0.56
N SER A 122 8.86 -7.53 0.27
CA SER A 122 7.81 -6.68 0.84
C SER A 122 6.50 -6.95 0.10
N LEU A 123 5.51 -7.53 0.77
CA LEU A 123 4.17 -7.71 0.23
C LEU A 123 3.27 -6.59 0.73
N VAL A 124 2.68 -5.80 -0.17
CA VAL A 124 1.72 -4.73 0.12
C VAL A 124 0.32 -5.18 -0.28
N GLY A 125 -0.65 -5.02 0.58
CA GLY A 125 -2.00 -5.57 0.44
C GLY A 125 -2.21 -6.82 1.30
N PRO A 126 -3.29 -7.58 1.09
CA PRO A 126 -4.22 -7.55 -0.06
C PRO A 126 -5.22 -6.39 0.02
N ASN A 127 -6.14 -6.34 -0.97
CA ASN A 127 -7.24 -5.37 -1.02
C ASN A 127 -6.74 -3.94 -0.80
N CYS A 128 -5.80 -3.50 -1.63
CA CYS A 128 -5.08 -2.25 -1.46
C CYS A 128 -5.02 -1.43 -2.75
N ALA A 129 -4.66 -0.17 -2.61
CA ALA A 129 -4.47 0.74 -3.75
C ALA A 129 -3.09 0.62 -4.41
N GLY A 130 -2.12 0.02 -3.72
CA GLY A 130 -0.74 -0.09 -4.17
C GLY A 130 0.19 0.99 -3.63
N ILE A 131 1.18 1.35 -4.42
CA ILE A 131 2.25 2.28 -4.06
C ILE A 131 2.42 3.30 -5.17
N ILE A 132 2.59 4.57 -4.82
CA ILE A 132 2.98 5.62 -5.76
C ILE A 132 4.07 6.50 -5.13
N SER A 133 5.16 6.71 -5.87
CA SER A 133 6.17 7.75 -5.59
C SER A 133 6.02 8.82 -6.68
N PRO A 134 5.40 9.98 -6.37
CA PRO A 134 5.04 10.99 -7.35
C PRO A 134 6.23 11.44 -8.18
N GLY A 135 6.04 11.58 -9.49
CA GLY A 135 7.09 11.93 -10.44
C GLY A 135 8.12 10.83 -10.72
N LYS A 136 7.98 9.65 -10.09
CA LYS A 136 8.96 8.54 -10.21
C LYS A 136 8.34 7.25 -10.71
N SER A 137 7.38 6.67 -10.01
CA SER A 137 6.80 5.38 -10.36
C SER A 137 5.46 5.15 -9.64
N MET A 138 4.59 4.37 -10.26
CA MET A 138 3.36 3.85 -9.70
C MET A 138 3.33 2.33 -9.86
N LEU A 139 3.04 1.63 -8.77
CA LEU A 139 2.82 0.19 -8.71
C LEU A 139 1.46 -0.05 -8.03
N GLY A 140 0.38 0.16 -8.75
CA GLY A 140 -0.96 0.16 -8.18
C GLY A 140 -2.04 0.67 -9.11
N ILE A 141 -3.16 1.06 -8.50
CA ILE A 141 -4.36 1.57 -9.16
C ILE A 141 -4.68 3.02 -8.78
N MET A 142 -3.71 3.73 -8.25
CA MET A 142 -3.87 5.07 -7.72
C MET A 142 -4.08 6.10 -8.85
N PRO A 143 -4.95 7.12 -8.66
CA PRO A 143 -5.14 8.20 -9.65
C PRO A 143 -3.93 9.15 -9.61
N GLY A 144 -2.93 8.93 -10.47
CA GLY A 144 -1.65 9.64 -10.43
C GLY A 144 -1.75 11.17 -10.45
N HIS A 145 -2.82 11.72 -11.05
CA HIS A 145 -3.03 13.16 -11.20
C HIS A 145 -3.28 13.92 -9.89
N ILE A 146 -3.71 13.23 -8.82
CA ILE A 146 -3.92 13.86 -7.50
C ILE A 146 -2.64 13.95 -6.66
N TYR A 147 -1.59 13.27 -7.07
CA TYR A 147 -0.34 13.21 -6.34
C TYR A 147 0.67 14.23 -6.87
N LYS A 148 1.20 15.04 -5.96
CA LYS A 148 2.28 16.01 -6.23
C LYS A 148 3.56 15.53 -5.56
N GLU A 149 4.70 15.66 -6.24
CA GLU A 149 6.01 15.35 -5.68
C GLU A 149 6.35 16.27 -4.50
N GLY A 150 6.89 15.68 -3.44
CA GLY A 150 7.31 16.39 -2.23
C GLY A 150 7.85 15.45 -1.16
N ARG A 151 7.61 15.76 0.11
CA ARG A 151 8.33 15.14 1.24
C ARG A 151 7.44 14.54 2.34
N VAL A 152 6.14 14.39 2.10
CA VAL A 152 5.23 13.72 3.05
C VAL A 152 5.00 12.27 2.64
N GLY A 153 5.33 11.32 3.51
CA GLY A 153 4.96 9.93 3.34
C GLY A 153 3.51 9.69 3.75
N ILE A 154 2.73 8.98 2.93
CA ILE A 154 1.37 8.57 3.30
C ILE A 154 1.33 7.05 3.45
N ILE A 155 0.69 6.58 4.51
CA ILE A 155 0.32 5.19 4.68
C ILE A 155 -1.16 5.09 5.07
N SER A 156 -1.93 4.28 4.33
CA SER A 156 -3.38 4.18 4.54
C SER A 156 -3.89 2.75 4.42
N ARG A 157 -4.86 2.38 5.27
CA ARG A 157 -5.65 1.16 5.07
C ARG A 157 -6.66 1.35 3.93
N SER A 158 -7.33 2.49 3.91
CA SER A 158 -8.31 2.85 2.89
C SER A 158 -7.67 3.53 1.69
N GLY A 159 -7.90 3.00 0.49
CA GLY A 159 -7.49 3.66 -0.76
C GLY A 159 -8.13 5.05 -0.88
N THR A 160 -9.45 5.15 -0.70
CA THR A 160 -10.20 6.40 -0.88
C THR A 160 -9.82 7.50 0.12
N LEU A 161 -9.61 7.16 1.40
CA LEU A 161 -9.13 8.15 2.38
C LEU A 161 -7.69 8.58 2.07
N GLY A 162 -6.85 7.67 1.55
CA GLY A 162 -5.51 8.01 1.07
C GLY A 162 -5.55 8.97 -0.12
N TYR A 163 -6.49 8.79 -1.06
CA TYR A 163 -6.70 9.69 -2.21
C TYR A 163 -7.18 11.06 -1.76
N GLU A 164 -8.13 11.10 -0.84
CA GLU A 164 -8.64 12.35 -0.28
C GLU A 164 -7.50 13.14 0.38
N ALA A 165 -6.70 12.49 1.21
CA ALA A 165 -5.55 13.13 1.85
C ALA A 165 -4.53 13.64 0.82
N ALA A 166 -4.24 12.86 -0.22
CA ALA A 166 -3.31 13.26 -1.28
C ALA A 166 -3.80 14.49 -2.04
N GLN A 167 -5.11 14.55 -2.37
CA GLN A 167 -5.71 15.71 -3.02
C GLN A 167 -5.64 16.95 -2.13
N GLN A 168 -6.00 16.84 -0.85
CA GLN A 168 -5.95 17.97 0.09
C GLN A 168 -4.51 18.50 0.26
N LEU A 169 -3.52 17.62 0.41
CA LEU A 169 -2.12 18.03 0.47
C LEU A 169 -1.69 18.75 -0.81
N LYS A 170 -2.10 18.25 -1.97
CA LYS A 170 -1.85 18.90 -3.26
C LYS A 170 -2.45 20.29 -3.33
N ASP A 171 -3.70 20.48 -2.88
CA ASP A 171 -4.41 21.77 -2.89
C ASP A 171 -3.71 22.79 -1.96
N LEU A 172 -3.09 22.32 -0.89
CA LEU A 172 -2.23 23.12 0.00
C LEU A 172 -0.81 23.32 -0.52
N ASN A 173 -0.51 22.85 -1.72
CA ASN A 173 0.81 22.88 -2.30
C ASN A 173 1.86 22.04 -1.54
N ILE A 174 1.41 21.09 -0.71
CA ILE A 174 2.26 20.13 0.00
C ILE A 174 2.40 18.88 -0.89
N GLY A 175 3.64 18.45 -1.10
CA GLY A 175 3.93 17.29 -1.93
C GLY A 175 4.16 16.02 -1.12
N ILE A 176 4.07 14.89 -1.82
CA ILE A 176 4.17 13.54 -1.28
C ILE A 176 5.44 12.87 -1.78
N SER A 177 6.22 12.25 -0.88
CA SER A 177 7.39 11.45 -1.24
C SER A 177 6.99 10.08 -1.77
N THR A 178 6.14 9.38 -1.01
CA THR A 178 5.56 8.10 -1.38
C THR A 178 4.23 7.91 -0.65
N SER A 179 3.25 7.35 -1.34
CA SER A 179 1.97 6.92 -0.74
C SER A 179 1.84 5.40 -0.85
N VAL A 180 1.51 4.74 0.26
CA VAL A 180 1.36 3.30 0.38
C VAL A 180 -0.02 2.95 0.90
N GLY A 181 -0.80 2.25 0.09
CA GLY A 181 -2.05 1.64 0.53
C GLY A 181 -1.80 0.22 1.01
N ILE A 182 -1.96 -0.04 2.30
CA ILE A 182 -1.71 -1.40 2.86
C ILE A 182 -2.92 -2.31 2.83
N GLY A 183 -4.11 -1.78 2.54
CA GLY A 183 -5.36 -2.54 2.45
C GLY A 183 -6.14 -2.64 3.76
N GLY A 184 -7.45 -2.88 3.62
CA GLY A 184 -8.42 -2.95 4.72
C GLY A 184 -8.65 -4.34 5.29
N ASP A 185 -7.93 -5.35 4.85
CA ASP A 185 -8.06 -6.72 5.32
C ASP A 185 -7.43 -6.91 6.72
N PRO A 186 -7.91 -7.88 7.51
CA PRO A 186 -7.39 -8.11 8.86
C PRO A 186 -5.96 -8.63 8.87
N ILE A 187 -5.50 -9.31 7.81
CA ILE A 187 -4.15 -9.85 7.67
C ILE A 187 -3.48 -9.26 6.44
N ASN A 188 -2.65 -8.26 6.65
CA ASN A 188 -1.87 -7.62 5.60
C ASN A 188 -0.48 -8.27 5.44
N GLY A 189 0.10 -8.14 4.27
CA GLY A 189 1.48 -8.50 4.00
C GLY A 189 2.45 -7.63 4.81
N SER A 190 2.43 -6.33 4.58
CA SER A 190 3.16 -5.32 5.36
C SER A 190 2.22 -4.57 6.30
N SER A 191 2.66 -4.30 7.51
CA SER A 191 1.93 -3.53 8.52
C SER A 191 2.27 -2.03 8.45
N PHE A 192 1.51 -1.20 9.19
CA PHE A 192 1.89 0.20 9.41
C PHE A 192 3.32 0.33 9.94
N LYS A 193 3.69 -0.47 10.94
CA LYS A 193 5.03 -0.49 11.53
C LYS A 193 6.13 -0.74 10.49
N ASP A 194 5.92 -1.70 9.58
CA ASP A 194 6.90 -2.03 8.54
C ASP A 194 7.13 -0.85 7.58
N ILE A 195 6.07 -0.13 7.23
CA ILE A 195 6.14 0.97 6.28
C ILE A 195 6.66 2.26 6.93
N ILE A 196 6.21 2.62 8.15
CA ILE A 196 6.73 3.82 8.83
C ILE A 196 8.22 3.68 9.13
N GLY A 197 8.71 2.46 9.43
CA GLY A 197 10.15 2.21 9.59
C GLY A 197 10.93 2.50 8.30
N LYS A 198 10.37 2.17 7.13
CA LYS A 198 10.97 2.52 5.84
C LYS A 198 10.96 4.04 5.60
N PHE A 199 9.89 4.74 5.97
CA PHE A 199 9.82 6.19 5.88
C PHE A 199 10.82 6.89 6.79
N GLU A 200 11.13 6.33 7.97
CA GLU A 200 12.18 6.87 8.85
C GLU A 200 13.56 6.82 8.20
N GLU A 201 13.84 5.74 7.46
CA GLU A 201 15.12 5.55 6.74
C GLU A 201 15.21 6.34 5.41
N ASP A 202 14.12 6.98 4.96
CA ASP A 202 14.06 7.66 3.67
C ASP A 202 14.41 9.14 3.76
N ASP A 203 15.51 9.55 3.16
CA ASP A 203 15.96 10.94 3.13
C ASP A 203 15.03 11.90 2.36
N GLU A 204 14.11 11.35 1.56
CA GLU A 204 13.12 12.14 0.81
C GLU A 204 11.80 12.33 1.58
N THR A 205 11.66 11.74 2.76
CA THR A 205 10.47 11.86 3.61
C THR A 205 10.80 12.63 4.88
N ASP A 206 10.08 13.72 5.15
CA ASP A 206 10.26 14.56 6.35
C ASP A 206 9.17 14.33 7.41
N ALA A 207 7.98 13.93 7.00
CA ALA A 207 6.84 13.69 7.88
C ALA A 207 5.97 12.55 7.34
N ILE A 208 5.23 11.88 8.22
CA ILE A 208 4.39 10.74 7.85
C ILE A 208 2.93 11.04 8.22
N LEU A 209 2.02 10.85 7.26
CA LEU A 209 0.58 10.82 7.47
C LEU A 209 0.09 9.38 7.50
N MET A 210 -0.34 8.93 8.67
CA MET A 210 -0.89 7.60 8.90
C MET A 210 -2.42 7.67 8.95
N ILE A 211 -3.09 6.97 8.04
CA ILE A 211 -4.55 6.93 7.94
C ILE A 211 -5.02 5.53 8.31
N GLY A 212 -5.54 5.40 9.52
CA GLY A 212 -6.08 4.18 10.09
C GLY A 212 -7.59 4.21 10.24
N GLU A 213 -8.10 3.16 10.82
CA GLU A 213 -9.52 2.98 11.09
C GLU A 213 -9.74 2.08 12.30
N ILE A 214 -10.98 1.82 12.66
CA ILE A 214 -11.33 0.85 13.70
C ILE A 214 -10.84 -0.56 13.34
N GLY A 215 -10.66 -1.40 14.35
CA GLY A 215 -10.29 -2.82 14.22
C GLY A 215 -8.79 -3.08 14.12
N GLY A 216 -8.38 -4.12 14.82
CA GLY A 216 -7.00 -4.59 14.90
C GLY A 216 -6.02 -3.64 15.60
N PRO A 217 -4.85 -4.12 15.99
CA PRO A 217 -3.89 -3.37 16.80
C PRO A 217 -2.80 -2.65 15.99
N GLN A 218 -2.88 -2.62 14.66
CA GLN A 218 -1.74 -2.23 13.81
C GLN A 218 -1.32 -0.77 13.97
N GLU A 219 -2.30 0.15 14.11
CA GLU A 219 -2.03 1.58 14.29
C GLU A 219 -1.37 1.85 15.65
N VAL A 220 -1.84 1.17 16.70
CA VAL A 220 -1.26 1.24 18.04
C VAL A 220 0.18 0.73 18.04
N ALA A 221 0.42 -0.43 17.43
CA ALA A 221 1.77 -0.98 17.29
C ALA A 221 2.72 -0.08 16.47
N ALA A 222 2.19 0.65 15.49
CA ALA A 222 2.95 1.65 14.75
C ALA A 222 3.27 2.89 15.60
N GLY A 223 2.34 3.36 16.40
CA GLY A 223 2.56 4.48 17.34
C GLY A 223 3.62 4.15 18.41
N GLU A 224 3.56 2.94 18.98
CA GLU A 224 4.57 2.47 19.91
C GLU A 224 5.97 2.42 19.25
N PHE A 225 6.05 1.88 18.05
CA PHE A 225 7.28 1.86 17.28
C PHE A 225 7.80 3.28 16.98
N ALA A 226 6.92 4.18 16.59
CA ALA A 226 7.28 5.58 16.31
C ALA A 226 7.89 6.24 17.54
N LYS A 227 7.26 6.11 18.72
CA LYS A 227 7.78 6.64 19.99
C LYS A 227 9.20 6.16 20.31
N GLN A 228 9.51 4.90 20.01
CA GLN A 228 10.78 4.28 20.39
C GLN A 228 11.89 4.48 19.35
N ASN A 229 11.55 4.61 18.07
CA ASN A 229 12.51 4.43 16.98
C ASN A 229 12.54 5.58 15.96
N MET A 230 11.61 6.54 16.01
CA MET A 230 11.48 7.55 14.97
C MET A 230 11.83 8.94 15.48
N LYS A 231 12.41 9.73 14.59
CA LYS A 231 12.67 11.16 14.76
C LYS A 231 11.70 12.01 13.92
N LYS A 232 11.22 11.45 12.82
CA LYS A 232 10.28 12.13 11.92
C LYS A 232 8.89 12.19 12.55
N PRO A 233 8.18 13.32 12.45
CA PRO A 233 6.83 13.45 13.01
C PRO A 233 5.84 12.52 12.30
N VAL A 234 4.99 11.89 13.10
CA VAL A 234 3.87 11.09 12.63
C VAL A 234 2.57 11.81 12.98
N ILE A 235 1.76 12.05 11.98
CA ILE A 235 0.41 12.58 12.08
C ILE A 235 -0.56 11.42 11.77
N ALA A 236 -1.59 11.22 12.57
CA ALA A 236 -2.55 10.15 12.34
C ALA A 236 -3.99 10.69 12.24
N TYR A 237 -4.73 10.13 11.31
CA TYR A 237 -6.18 10.19 11.26
C TYR A 237 -6.75 8.78 11.44
N ILE A 238 -7.71 8.62 12.35
CA ILE A 238 -8.36 7.32 12.62
C ILE A 238 -9.86 7.45 12.30
N ALA A 239 -10.29 6.76 11.24
CA ALA A 239 -11.68 6.75 10.82
C ALA A 239 -12.55 5.91 11.77
N GLY A 240 -13.82 6.33 11.92
CA GLY A 240 -14.83 5.56 12.66
C GLY A 240 -15.02 5.94 14.12
N LEU A 241 -14.82 7.22 14.50
CA LEU A 241 -15.04 7.68 15.88
C LEU A 241 -16.46 7.39 16.43
N THR A 242 -17.45 7.31 15.53
CA THR A 242 -18.85 7.00 15.85
C THR A 242 -19.27 5.58 15.49
N ALA A 243 -18.33 4.73 15.10
CA ALA A 243 -18.63 3.39 14.66
C ALA A 243 -19.12 2.52 15.83
N PRO A 244 -20.24 1.76 15.67
CA PRO A 244 -20.75 0.88 16.70
C PRO A 244 -19.84 -0.35 16.88
N LYS A 245 -19.71 -0.82 18.13
CA LYS A 245 -18.98 -2.07 18.44
C LYS A 245 -19.66 -3.29 17.79
N GLY A 246 -18.86 -4.27 17.37
CA GLY A 246 -19.34 -5.56 16.85
C GLY A 246 -19.92 -5.52 15.44
N ARG A 247 -19.82 -4.40 14.72
CA ARG A 247 -20.23 -4.31 13.30
C ARG A 247 -19.02 -4.10 12.41
N VAL A 248 -19.01 -4.79 11.27
CA VAL A 248 -18.03 -4.54 10.18
C VAL A 248 -18.42 -3.26 9.47
N MET A 249 -17.46 -2.33 9.35
CA MET A 249 -17.67 -1.01 8.77
C MET A 249 -16.88 -0.84 7.45
N GLY A 250 -17.41 -1.41 6.38
CA GLY A 250 -16.81 -1.36 5.04
C GLY A 250 -15.72 -2.40 4.84
N HIS A 251 -14.54 -2.21 5.41
CA HIS A 251 -13.44 -3.16 5.28
C HIS A 251 -13.62 -4.40 6.17
N ALA A 252 -13.15 -5.56 5.72
CA ALA A 252 -13.22 -6.82 6.47
C ALA A 252 -12.50 -6.74 7.83
N GLY A 253 -11.43 -5.95 7.92
CA GLY A 253 -10.69 -5.70 9.18
C GLY A 253 -11.25 -4.58 10.04
N ALA A 254 -12.25 -3.82 9.58
CA ALA A 254 -12.85 -2.69 10.29
C ALA A 254 -13.98 -3.13 11.20
N ILE A 255 -13.64 -3.87 12.25
CA ILE A 255 -14.56 -4.35 13.31
C ILE A 255 -13.88 -4.18 14.67
N VAL A 256 -14.63 -3.63 15.64
CA VAL A 256 -14.17 -3.52 17.03
C VAL A 256 -14.54 -4.81 17.76
N SER A 257 -13.55 -5.63 18.06
CA SER A 257 -13.72 -6.94 18.74
C SER A 257 -13.02 -6.97 20.10
N ALA A 258 -12.04 -6.10 20.34
CA ALA A 258 -11.26 -6.06 21.58
C ALA A 258 -11.02 -4.61 22.05
N TYR A 259 -10.44 -4.46 23.25
CA TYR A 259 -9.96 -3.17 23.75
C TYR A 259 -8.80 -2.64 22.88
N GLY A 260 -8.77 -1.33 22.68
CA GLY A 260 -7.77 -0.68 21.83
C GLY A 260 -8.07 -0.71 20.34
N GLU A 261 -9.19 -1.29 19.92
CA GLU A 261 -9.59 -1.41 18.50
C GLU A 261 -10.60 -0.36 18.05
N SER A 262 -11.29 0.33 18.96
CA SER A 262 -12.15 1.46 18.59
C SER A 262 -11.31 2.67 18.18
N ALA A 263 -11.86 3.54 17.34
CA ALA A 263 -11.14 4.74 16.91
C ALA A 263 -10.84 5.69 18.10
N VAL A 264 -11.74 5.77 19.08
CA VAL A 264 -11.56 6.58 20.29
C VAL A 264 -10.36 6.08 21.09
N GLU A 265 -10.34 4.78 21.42
CA GLU A 265 -9.23 4.17 22.17
C GLU A 265 -7.89 4.29 21.42
N LYS A 266 -7.88 4.06 20.10
CA LYS A 266 -6.67 4.24 19.28
C LYS A 266 -6.14 5.68 19.31
N VAL A 267 -7.04 6.67 19.22
CA VAL A 267 -6.67 8.09 19.27
C VAL A 267 -6.03 8.44 20.62
N GLU A 268 -6.59 7.95 21.73
CA GLU A 268 -6.04 8.17 23.08
C GLU A 268 -4.65 7.56 23.22
N ILE A 269 -4.50 6.29 22.85
CA ILE A 269 -3.22 5.58 22.94
C ILE A 269 -2.16 6.21 22.01
N LEU A 270 -2.52 6.59 20.79
CA LEU A 270 -1.59 7.22 19.87
C LEU A 270 -1.09 8.58 20.39
N LYS A 271 -1.94 9.38 21.06
CA LYS A 271 -1.52 10.62 21.71
C LYS A 271 -0.50 10.37 22.82
N GLU A 272 -0.66 9.32 23.62
CA GLU A 272 0.31 8.92 24.65
C GLU A 272 1.66 8.52 24.07
N PHE A 273 1.67 8.04 22.82
CA PHE A 273 2.89 7.75 22.08
C PHE A 273 3.50 8.97 21.37
N GLY A 274 2.88 10.15 21.50
CA GLY A 274 3.39 11.39 20.89
C GLY A 274 3.00 11.59 19.44
N VAL A 275 2.06 10.78 18.92
CA VAL A 275 1.52 10.94 17.58
C VAL A 275 0.53 12.10 17.55
N THR A 276 0.70 13.01 16.60
CA THR A 276 -0.23 14.13 16.40
C THR A 276 -1.52 13.61 15.75
N ILE A 277 -2.67 13.89 16.37
CA ILE A 277 -3.95 13.40 15.85
C ILE A 277 -4.67 14.50 15.05
N SER A 278 -5.00 14.16 13.81
CA SER A 278 -5.91 14.92 12.98
C SER A 278 -7.36 14.74 13.45
N LYS A 279 -8.10 15.84 13.61
CA LYS A 279 -9.49 15.78 14.11
C LYS A 279 -10.50 15.29 13.09
N ASN A 280 -10.23 15.49 11.82
CA ASN A 280 -11.07 15.05 10.70
C ASN A 280 -10.22 14.80 9.45
N CYS A 281 -10.80 14.15 8.44
CA CYS A 281 -10.13 13.93 7.16
C CYS A 281 -10.01 15.19 6.29
N LEU A 282 -10.66 16.30 6.70
CA LEU A 282 -10.70 17.59 6.00
C LEU A 282 -9.80 18.64 6.67
N LEU A 283 -8.78 18.23 7.39
CA LEU A 283 -7.98 19.11 8.25
C LEU A 283 -7.30 20.27 7.51
N TYR A 284 -7.18 20.14 6.23
CA TYR A 284 -6.47 21.07 5.38
C TYR A 284 -7.38 21.88 4.47
N THR A 285 -8.71 21.68 4.54
CA THR A 285 -9.64 22.47 3.77
C THR A 285 -10.08 23.71 4.54
N SER A 286 -10.24 24.83 3.84
CA SER A 286 -10.99 25.99 4.34
C SER A 286 -12.37 25.53 4.82
N PRO A 287 -12.97 26.20 5.83
CA PRO A 287 -14.31 25.86 6.28
C PRO A 287 -15.25 25.74 5.08
N SER A 288 -15.99 24.65 5.02
CA SER A 288 -17.00 24.43 3.99
C SER A 288 -17.92 25.63 3.92
N PRO A 289 -18.45 26.02 2.74
CA PRO A 289 -19.52 27.03 2.65
C PRO A 289 -20.71 26.74 3.56
N ARG A 290 -20.92 25.47 3.97
CA ARG A 290 -21.94 25.07 4.95
C ARG A 290 -21.58 25.42 6.39
N ASP A 291 -20.30 25.64 6.69
CA ASP A 291 -19.81 25.99 8.03
C ASP A 291 -19.76 27.51 8.26
N ARG A 292 -20.19 28.27 7.27
CA ARG A 292 -20.30 29.75 7.28
C ARG A 292 -21.74 30.23 7.56
N GLY A 293 -22.54 29.40 8.24
CA GLY A 293 -23.87 29.75 8.71
C GLY A 293 -23.87 30.67 9.91
#